data_32c57397bb7107582ad7ec1b107f9c5d
#
_entry.id   32c57397bb7107582ad7ec1b107f9c5d
#
_cell.length_a   1.000
_cell.length_b   1.000
_cell.length_c   1.000
_cell.angle_alpha   90.00
_cell.angle_beta   90.00
_cell.angle_gamma   90.00
#
_symmetry.space_group_name_H-M   'P 1'
#
loop_
_entity.id
_entity.type
_entity.pdbx_description
1 polymer ?
#
loop_
_entity_poly.entity_id
_entity_poly.type
_entity_poly.pdbx_seq_one_letter_code
_entity_poly.pdbx_strand_id
1 'polypeptide(L)'
;MHFTKTILALSLLGAIHQASAHGLWTEERRGNIEVVYGHGAEDSKFKAEKVSGAWAYDAGGKMIPVTVERLADHARLVPLSHPAVMSVALNNGMWSQTADKKWTNQGRTKVPGAVTALQTFKYSLAIYEPGVK
;
A
#
# COMPACT_ATOMS: atom_id res chain seq x y z
N MET A 1 -11.10 -53.33 25.72
CA MET A 1 -10.24 -52.85 24.62
C MET A 1 -10.69 -51.46 24.24
N HIS A 2 -10.08 -50.47 24.83
CA HIS A 2 -10.40 -49.11 24.48
C HIS A 2 -9.37 -48.66 23.46
N PHE A 3 -9.81 -48.64 22.23
CA PHE A 3 -9.10 -47.85 21.26
C PHE A 3 -9.31 -46.41 21.63
N THR A 4 -8.40 -45.85 22.33
CA THR A 4 -8.18 -44.43 22.28
C THR A 4 -7.90 -44.14 20.82
N LYS A 5 -8.95 -43.80 20.10
CA LYS A 5 -8.80 -43.02 18.91
C LYS A 5 -8.18 -41.74 19.39
N THR A 6 -6.88 -41.78 19.50
CA THR A 6 -6.10 -40.57 19.44
C THR A 6 -6.46 -39.98 18.09
N ILE A 7 -7.47 -39.20 18.09
CA ILE A 7 -7.67 -38.24 17.04
C ILE A 7 -6.42 -37.42 17.16
N LEU A 8 -5.44 -37.78 16.37
CA LEU A 8 -4.46 -36.88 15.92
C LEU A 8 -5.27 -35.82 15.20
N ALA A 9 -5.88 -34.94 15.93
CA ALA A 9 -6.14 -33.61 15.49
C ALA A 9 -4.75 -33.08 15.18
N LEU A 10 -4.26 -33.49 14.04
CA LEU A 10 -3.27 -32.77 13.33
C LEU A 10 -3.94 -31.43 13.15
N SER A 11 -3.79 -30.60 14.16
CA SER A 11 -3.90 -29.20 14.00
C SER A 11 -2.98 -28.90 12.83
N LEU A 12 -3.55 -28.89 11.66
CA LEU A 12 -3.10 -28.04 10.60
C LEU A 12 -3.30 -26.62 11.15
N LEU A 13 -2.49 -26.29 12.15
CA LEU A 13 -1.97 -24.97 12.30
C LEU A 13 -1.16 -24.78 11.03
N GLY A 14 -1.89 -24.61 9.93
CA GLY A 14 -1.35 -23.97 8.78
C GLY A 14 -0.72 -22.74 9.37
N ALA A 15 0.60 -22.65 9.32
CA ALA A 15 1.28 -21.42 9.55
C ALA A 15 0.58 -20.44 8.61
N ILE A 16 -0.33 -19.67 9.18
CA ILE A 16 -0.87 -18.51 8.49
C ILE A 16 0.36 -17.64 8.38
N HIS A 17 1.09 -17.86 7.29
CA HIS A 17 2.04 -16.88 6.85
C HIS A 17 1.15 -15.70 6.52
N GLN A 18 0.99 -14.81 7.47
CA GLN A 18 0.47 -13.49 7.16
C GLN A 18 1.42 -12.95 6.10
N ALA A 19 0.97 -12.99 4.87
CA ALA A 19 1.60 -12.24 3.81
C ALA A 19 1.55 -10.80 4.28
N SER A 20 2.64 -10.33 4.86
CA SER A 20 2.81 -9.00 5.38
C SER A 20 2.96 -8.08 4.18
N ALA A 21 1.83 -7.72 3.58
CA ALA A 21 1.79 -6.73 2.52
C ALA A 21 1.66 -5.35 3.14
N HIS A 22 2.56 -4.43 2.77
CA HIS A 22 2.42 -3.03 3.12
C HIS A 22 1.11 -2.47 2.56
N GLY A 23 0.37 -1.77 3.39
CA GLY A 23 -0.80 -0.99 2.99
C GLY A 23 -0.42 0.42 2.55
N LEU A 24 -1.33 1.05 1.84
CA LEU A 24 -1.29 2.46 1.48
C LEU A 24 -2.59 3.10 1.95
N TRP A 25 -2.51 4.21 2.68
CA TRP A 25 -3.68 4.98 3.09
C TRP A 25 -3.32 6.45 3.27
N THR A 26 -4.30 7.25 3.61
CA THR A 26 -4.09 8.65 3.99
C THR A 26 -4.57 8.88 5.41
N GLU A 27 -3.88 9.72 6.14
CA GLU A 27 -4.26 10.18 7.47
C GLU A 27 -4.20 11.69 7.57
N GLU A 28 -5.12 12.27 8.29
CA GLU A 28 -5.02 13.67 8.69
C GLU A 28 -4.09 13.78 9.90
N ARG A 29 -3.00 14.48 9.73
CA ARG A 29 -1.99 14.73 10.77
C ARG A 29 -1.70 16.21 10.83
N ARG A 30 -1.99 16.84 11.96
CA ARG A 30 -1.75 18.28 12.18
C ARG A 30 -2.36 19.17 11.08
N GLY A 31 -3.55 18.84 10.63
CA GLY A 31 -4.25 19.56 9.59
C GLY A 31 -3.77 19.27 8.15
N ASN A 32 -2.85 18.36 7.97
CA ASN A 32 -2.38 17.93 6.66
C ASN A 32 -2.88 16.51 6.34
N ILE A 33 -3.13 16.24 5.07
CA ILE A 33 -3.43 14.90 4.60
C ILE A 33 -2.12 14.23 4.19
N GLU A 34 -1.64 13.34 5.03
CA GLU A 34 -0.39 12.62 4.81
C GLU A 34 -0.64 11.29 4.12
N VAL A 35 0.21 10.95 3.16
CA VAL A 35 0.24 9.61 2.56
C VAL A 35 1.03 8.68 3.47
N VAL A 36 0.42 7.58 3.88
CA VAL A 36 1.01 6.61 4.79
C VAL A 36 1.19 5.28 4.08
N TYR A 37 2.35 4.71 4.26
CA TYR A 37 2.72 3.39 3.77
C TYR A 37 3.21 2.56 4.95
N GLY A 38 2.69 1.37 5.14
CA GLY A 38 3.12 0.58 6.29
C GLY A 38 2.23 -0.61 6.61
N HIS A 39 2.36 -1.09 7.84
CA HIS A 39 1.62 -2.21 8.40
C HIS A 39 0.83 -1.76 9.63
N GLY A 40 -0.48 -1.80 9.57
CA GLY A 40 -1.33 -1.48 10.73
C GLY A 40 -1.02 -0.09 11.28
N ALA A 41 -0.55 -0.02 12.52
CA ALA A 41 -0.21 1.23 13.20
C ALA A 41 1.22 1.73 12.93
N GLU A 42 2.03 0.96 12.23
CA GLU A 42 3.41 1.30 11.96
C GLU A 42 3.59 1.91 10.57
N ASP A 43 4.17 3.10 10.54
CA ASP A 43 4.57 3.75 9.30
C ASP A 43 5.89 3.18 8.82
N SER A 44 5.95 2.86 7.54
CA SER A 44 7.21 2.55 6.86
C SER A 44 7.69 3.76 6.08
N LYS A 45 8.99 3.99 6.09
CA LYS A 45 9.58 5.00 5.21
C LYS A 45 9.40 4.58 3.76
N PHE A 46 9.12 5.53 2.91
CA PHE A 46 9.07 5.33 1.47
C PHE A 46 9.59 6.56 0.74
N LYS A 47 10.00 6.36 -0.50
CA LYS A 47 10.40 7.47 -1.36
C LYS A 47 9.18 8.18 -1.89
N ALA A 48 9.07 9.48 -1.63
CA ALA A 48 7.91 10.28 -2.04
C ALA A 48 7.68 10.29 -3.56
N GLU A 49 8.75 10.10 -4.34
CA GLU A 49 8.67 9.99 -5.80
C GLU A 49 7.85 8.78 -6.27
N LYS A 50 7.66 7.79 -5.42
CA LYS A 50 6.79 6.64 -5.71
C LYS A 50 5.31 7.00 -5.75
N VAL A 51 4.88 8.11 -5.14
CA VAL A 51 3.53 8.62 -5.29
C VAL A 51 3.36 9.10 -6.73
N SER A 52 2.61 8.34 -7.52
CA SER A 52 2.43 8.58 -8.95
C SER A 52 1.29 9.53 -9.28
N GLY A 53 0.33 9.67 -8.38
CA GLY A 53 -0.79 10.60 -8.56
C GLY A 53 -1.74 10.59 -7.38
N ALA A 54 -2.59 11.61 -7.34
CA ALA A 54 -3.70 11.72 -6.41
C ALA A 54 -4.88 12.42 -7.11
N TRP A 55 -6.08 12.05 -6.74
CA TRP A 55 -7.33 12.54 -7.32
C TRP A 55 -8.33 12.80 -6.22
N ALA A 56 -9.06 13.89 -6.35
CA ALA A 56 -10.11 14.23 -5.40
C ALA A 56 -11.38 14.65 -6.16
N TYR A 57 -12.51 14.39 -5.52
CA TYR A 57 -13.83 14.72 -6.04
C TYR A 57 -14.69 15.30 -4.93
N ASP A 58 -15.52 16.28 -5.25
CA ASP A 58 -16.54 16.78 -4.35
C ASP A 58 -17.76 15.83 -4.29
N ALA A 59 -18.72 16.15 -3.42
CA ALA A 59 -19.93 15.34 -3.26
C ALA A 59 -20.78 15.22 -4.53
N GLY A 60 -20.67 16.17 -5.42
CA GLY A 60 -21.34 16.18 -6.73
C GLY A 60 -20.58 15.41 -7.83
N GLY A 61 -19.42 14.84 -7.49
CA GLY A 61 -18.58 14.11 -8.44
C GLY A 61 -17.68 15.00 -9.30
N LYS A 62 -17.57 16.29 -8.97
CA LYS A 62 -16.68 17.21 -9.68
C LYS A 62 -15.24 17.02 -9.19
N MET A 63 -14.32 16.94 -10.11
CA MET A 63 -12.89 16.82 -9.80
C MET A 63 -12.37 18.08 -9.09
N ILE A 64 -11.61 17.85 -8.03
CA ILE A 64 -10.90 18.88 -7.29
C ILE A 64 -9.39 18.72 -7.57
N PRO A 65 -8.69 19.78 -8.01
CA PRO A 65 -7.24 19.71 -8.16
C PRO A 65 -6.54 19.35 -6.85
N VAL A 66 -5.57 18.45 -6.91
CA VAL A 66 -4.75 18.02 -5.78
C VAL A 66 -3.29 18.27 -6.09
N THR A 67 -2.60 18.98 -5.21
CA THR A 67 -1.14 19.07 -5.26
C THR A 67 -0.54 17.94 -4.43
N VAL A 68 0.39 17.21 -5.00
CA VAL A 68 1.20 16.22 -4.29
C VAL A 68 2.51 16.88 -3.87
N GLU A 69 2.65 17.14 -2.59
CA GLU A 69 3.92 17.63 -2.02
C GLU A 69 4.79 16.45 -1.66
N ARG A 70 5.91 16.30 -2.37
CA ARG A 70 6.89 15.25 -2.12
C ARG A 70 7.99 15.79 -1.22
N LEU A 71 8.05 15.25 -0.01
CA LEU A 71 9.02 15.61 1.02
C LEU A 71 10.14 14.57 1.09
N ALA A 72 11.11 14.74 1.97
CA ALA A 72 12.29 13.88 2.02
C ALA A 72 11.95 12.39 2.27
N ASP A 73 10.97 12.12 3.12
CA ASP A 73 10.61 10.77 3.58
C ASP A 73 9.10 10.47 3.56
N HIS A 74 8.29 11.39 3.05
CA HIS A 74 6.85 11.23 2.95
C HIS A 74 6.23 12.16 1.90
N ALA A 75 4.93 12.04 1.68
CA ALA A 75 4.19 12.89 0.77
C ALA A 75 2.91 13.41 1.43
N ARG A 76 2.51 14.63 1.07
CA ARG A 76 1.26 15.27 1.47
C ARG A 76 0.37 15.50 0.28
N LEU A 77 -0.92 15.42 0.48
CA LEU A 77 -1.93 15.76 -0.50
C LEU A 77 -2.61 17.06 -0.10
N VAL A 78 -2.56 18.04 -0.99
CA VAL A 78 -3.15 19.35 -0.77
C VAL A 78 -4.25 19.56 -1.82
N PRO A 79 -5.50 19.20 -1.49
CA PRO A 79 -6.63 19.50 -2.37
C PRO A 79 -6.97 20.98 -2.32
N LEU A 80 -7.41 21.51 -3.46
CA LEU A 80 -7.76 22.93 -3.60
C LEU A 80 -8.97 23.33 -2.73
N SER A 81 -9.86 22.37 -2.48
CA SER A 81 -11.02 22.54 -1.59
C SER A 81 -11.29 21.22 -0.86
N HIS A 82 -12.22 21.23 0.09
CA HIS A 82 -12.55 20.03 0.87
C HIS A 82 -13.11 18.91 -0.02
N PRO A 83 -12.44 17.74 -0.09
CA PRO A 83 -12.92 16.64 -0.90
C PRO A 83 -13.96 15.80 -0.18
N ALA A 84 -14.90 15.22 -0.94
CA ALA A 84 -15.75 14.15 -0.44
C ALA A 84 -15.05 12.78 -0.55
N VAL A 85 -14.25 12.62 -1.60
CA VAL A 85 -13.47 11.42 -1.88
C VAL A 85 -12.09 11.81 -2.35
N MET A 86 -11.07 11.10 -1.89
CA MET A 86 -9.71 11.26 -2.39
C MET A 86 -9.04 9.92 -2.59
N SER A 87 -8.31 9.80 -3.69
CA SER A 87 -7.53 8.62 -4.06
C SER A 87 -6.06 8.98 -4.23
N VAL A 88 -5.21 8.06 -3.86
CA VAL A 88 -3.76 8.16 -4.07
C VAL A 88 -3.25 6.86 -4.68
N ALA A 89 -2.30 6.99 -5.59
CA ALA A 89 -1.62 5.87 -6.22
C ALA A 89 -0.12 5.91 -5.92
N LEU A 90 0.44 4.75 -5.65
CA LEU A 90 1.87 4.57 -5.42
C LEU A 90 2.38 3.51 -6.38
N ASN A 91 3.38 3.90 -7.20
CA ASN A 91 4.14 2.97 -8.01
C ASN A 91 5.34 2.50 -7.19
N ASN A 92 5.26 1.31 -6.64
CA ASN A 92 6.33 0.76 -5.81
C ASN A 92 7.54 0.26 -6.63
N GLY A 93 7.46 0.38 -7.95
CA GLY A 93 8.56 0.10 -8.88
C GLY A 93 8.69 -1.36 -9.25
N MET A 94 9.80 -1.63 -9.92
CA MET A 94 10.18 -2.97 -10.34
C MET A 94 10.87 -3.70 -9.19
N TRP A 95 10.54 -4.96 -9.06
CA TRP A 95 11.15 -5.86 -8.10
C TRP A 95 11.59 -7.14 -8.81
N SER A 96 12.75 -7.63 -8.48
CA SER A 96 13.26 -8.88 -9.02
C SER A 96 13.69 -9.82 -7.91
N GLN A 97 13.44 -11.11 -8.10
CA GLN A 97 13.78 -12.15 -7.14
C GLN A 97 14.78 -13.12 -7.78
N THR A 98 15.83 -13.44 -7.02
CA THR A 98 16.79 -14.47 -7.36
C THR A 98 16.35 -15.86 -6.84
N ALA A 99 17.03 -16.91 -7.26
CA ALA A 99 16.67 -18.30 -6.90
C ALA A 99 16.71 -18.57 -5.39
N ASP A 100 17.50 -17.81 -4.63
CA ASP A 100 17.59 -17.84 -3.16
C ASP A 100 16.45 -17.09 -2.46
N LYS A 101 15.40 -16.70 -3.21
CA LYS A 101 14.23 -15.97 -2.70
C LYS A 101 14.48 -14.53 -2.24
N LYS A 102 15.61 -13.97 -2.57
CA LYS A 102 15.96 -12.59 -2.23
C LYS A 102 15.34 -11.60 -3.20
N TRP A 103 14.64 -10.60 -2.67
CA TRP A 103 14.02 -9.53 -3.44
C TRP A 103 14.89 -8.28 -3.49
N THR A 104 14.98 -7.67 -4.66
CA THR A 104 15.69 -6.41 -4.89
C THR A 104 14.77 -5.46 -5.65
N ASN A 105 14.68 -4.19 -5.21
CA ASN A 105 13.86 -3.17 -5.87
C ASN A 105 14.58 -2.62 -7.12
N GLN A 106 14.77 -3.48 -8.09
CA GLN A 106 15.35 -3.16 -9.39
C GLN A 106 14.72 -4.04 -10.47
N GLY A 107 14.73 -3.57 -11.71
CA GLY A 107 14.28 -4.33 -12.86
C GLY A 107 15.17 -5.54 -13.13
N ARG A 108 14.62 -6.53 -13.82
CA ARG A 108 15.27 -7.82 -14.09
C ARG A 108 16.64 -7.69 -14.74
N THR A 109 16.82 -6.73 -15.64
CA THR A 109 18.09 -6.51 -16.34
C THR A 109 19.22 -6.03 -15.43
N LYS A 110 18.89 -5.48 -14.26
CA LYS A 110 19.83 -4.98 -13.25
C LYS A 110 20.10 -5.94 -12.11
N VAL A 111 19.46 -7.12 -12.12
CA VAL A 111 19.59 -8.12 -11.06
C VAL A 111 20.08 -9.42 -11.70
N PRO A 112 21.40 -9.69 -11.68
CA PRO A 112 21.97 -10.92 -12.20
C PRO A 112 21.33 -12.14 -11.51
N GLY A 113 20.94 -13.15 -12.31
CA GLY A 113 20.31 -14.36 -11.79
C GLY A 113 18.85 -14.20 -11.38
N ALA A 114 18.18 -13.11 -11.74
CA ALA A 114 16.76 -12.93 -11.47
C ALA A 114 15.92 -14.02 -12.20
N VAL A 115 15.10 -14.71 -11.42
CA VAL A 115 14.18 -15.75 -11.92
C VAL A 115 12.74 -15.26 -12.03
N THR A 116 12.40 -14.22 -11.29
CA THR A 116 11.09 -13.57 -11.28
C THR A 116 11.26 -12.06 -11.23
N ALA A 117 10.40 -11.35 -11.95
CA ALA A 117 10.32 -9.91 -11.89
C ALA A 117 8.86 -9.46 -11.94
N LEU A 118 8.54 -8.42 -11.19
CA LEU A 118 7.20 -7.83 -11.13
C LEU A 118 7.28 -6.33 -10.91
N GLN A 119 6.23 -5.63 -11.29
CA GLN A 119 6.01 -4.23 -10.94
C GLN A 119 4.78 -4.15 -10.05
N THR A 120 4.89 -3.42 -8.94
CA THR A 120 3.81 -3.29 -7.99
C THR A 120 3.26 -1.89 -7.91
N PHE A 121 1.95 -1.83 -7.81
CA PHE A 121 1.19 -0.60 -7.59
C PHE A 121 0.32 -0.76 -6.36
N LYS A 122 0.09 0.33 -5.66
CA LYS A 122 -0.85 0.39 -4.56
C LYS A 122 -1.77 1.57 -4.76
N TYR A 123 -3.01 1.40 -4.37
CA TYR A 123 -4.05 2.41 -4.45
C TYR A 123 -4.76 2.52 -3.12
N SER A 124 -5.18 3.73 -2.79
CA SER A 124 -6.00 3.99 -1.61
C SER A 124 -7.15 4.91 -1.98
N LEU A 125 -8.27 4.70 -1.34
CA LEU A 125 -9.45 5.54 -1.45
C LEU A 125 -9.88 5.96 -0.03
N ALA A 126 -9.99 7.26 0.19
CA ALA A 126 -10.52 7.83 1.41
C ALA A 126 -11.87 8.50 1.12
N ILE A 127 -12.85 8.19 1.93
CA ILE A 127 -14.20 8.75 1.84
C ILE A 127 -14.41 9.64 3.06
N TYR A 128 -14.62 10.95 2.83
CA TYR A 128 -14.81 11.94 3.89
C TYR A 128 -16.28 12.27 4.12
N GLU A 129 -17.12 12.09 3.09
CA GLU A 129 -18.56 12.32 3.17
C GLU A 129 -19.33 11.04 2.83
N PRO A 130 -20.14 10.50 3.78
CA PRO A 130 -20.99 9.35 3.49
C PRO A 130 -22.02 9.67 2.42
N GLY A 131 -22.31 8.70 1.56
CA GLY A 131 -23.35 8.82 0.53
C GLY A 131 -22.91 9.47 -0.77
N VAL A 132 -21.63 9.64 -0.99
CA VAL A 132 -21.08 10.02 -2.30
C VAL A 132 -21.43 8.93 -3.31
N LYS A 133 -22.01 9.33 -4.44
CA LYS A 133 -22.42 8.44 -5.52
C LYS A 133 -21.40 8.44 -6.65
#